data_6ee00e0dcf67afafb9aac0468c6aecf0
#
_entry.id   6ee00e0dcf67afafb9aac0468c6aecf0
#
_cell.length_a   1.000
_cell.length_b   1.000
_cell.length_c   1.000
_cell.angle_alpha   90.00
_cell.angle_beta   90.00
_cell.angle_gamma   90.00
#
_symmetry.space_group_name_H-M   'P 1'
#
loop_
_entity.id
_entity.type
_entity.pdbx_description
1 polymer ?
#
loop_
_entity_poly.entity_id
_entity_poly.type
_entity_poly.pdbx_seq_one_letter_code
_entity_poly.pdbx_strand_id
1 'polypeptide(L)'
;MEIPVYTLDAFTNLPFKGNPAAICPLLHELRDDLYQRIAAEMNLSETAFITRIDPSENFTTGSRFRLRWFTPTTEVNLCGHATLASAAVLFKHKKNVNPKLVFETKSGDLAVTQQGEGYVMDFPLNPTIQEDANEFRDLIKVAVGNHPIQDVYLSANTKKLMVRLADSCDRSVLTSLKVDPVALQSSETSGRVKGLILTMKGSPDNQPGYDFYSRYFAPWNGIPEDPVTGSAHTVLGSYWSKKLGKNKMLAYQCSSRGGELELEVRDDGRINISGQSVTVLQGTITL
;
A
#
# COMPACT_ATOMS: atom_id res chain seq x y z
N MET A 1 4.25 -30.88 6.81
CA MET A 1 3.45 -30.27 5.73
C MET A 1 4.33 -29.24 5.02
N GLU A 2 4.26 -29.21 3.68
CA GLU A 2 5.03 -28.23 2.89
C GLU A 2 4.09 -27.16 2.31
N ILE A 3 4.46 -25.89 2.50
CA ILE A 3 3.69 -24.74 2.02
C ILE A 3 4.57 -23.95 1.05
N PRO A 4 4.18 -23.79 -0.22
CA PRO A 4 4.89 -22.91 -1.15
C PRO A 4 4.90 -21.48 -0.63
N VAL A 5 6.04 -20.81 -0.71
CA VAL A 5 6.19 -19.41 -0.35
C VAL A 5 6.92 -18.65 -1.45
N TYR A 6 6.43 -17.45 -1.71
CA TYR A 6 7.02 -16.50 -2.64
C TYR A 6 7.21 -15.17 -1.90
N THR A 7 8.39 -14.56 -1.98
CA THR A 7 8.56 -13.17 -1.56
C THR A 7 8.62 -12.29 -2.80
N LEU A 8 7.73 -11.29 -2.84
CA LEU A 8 7.65 -10.33 -3.93
C LEU A 8 7.79 -8.92 -3.39
N ASP A 9 8.49 -8.09 -4.15
CA ASP A 9 8.48 -6.65 -3.97
C ASP A 9 7.38 -6.05 -4.84
N ALA A 10 6.38 -5.42 -4.22
CA ALA A 10 5.25 -4.80 -4.89
C ALA A 10 5.49 -3.32 -5.16
N PHE A 11 4.83 -2.79 -6.21
CA PHE A 11 4.97 -1.41 -6.70
C PHE A 11 6.39 -1.09 -7.20
N THR A 12 7.02 -2.07 -7.83
CA THR A 12 8.34 -1.94 -8.44
C THR A 12 8.57 -3.03 -9.49
N ASN A 13 9.43 -2.75 -10.45
CA ASN A 13 9.97 -3.75 -11.37
C ASN A 13 11.43 -4.12 -11.05
N LEU A 14 11.99 -3.56 -9.98
CA LEU A 14 13.37 -3.80 -9.55
C LEU A 14 13.40 -4.54 -8.22
N PRO A 15 14.20 -5.60 -8.07
CA PRO A 15 14.41 -6.26 -6.80
C PRO A 15 14.93 -5.30 -5.72
N PHE A 16 14.53 -5.54 -4.47
CA PHE A 16 14.95 -4.80 -3.27
C PHE A 16 14.42 -3.35 -3.20
N LYS A 17 13.43 -3.03 -4.04
CA LYS A 17 12.64 -1.81 -4.03
C LYS A 17 11.19 -2.15 -3.68
N GLY A 18 10.30 -1.16 -3.70
CA GLY A 18 8.87 -1.37 -3.40
C GLY A 18 8.60 -1.86 -1.99
N ASN A 19 7.45 -2.52 -1.81
CA ASN A 19 7.01 -3.05 -0.53
C ASN A 19 6.98 -4.59 -0.56
N PRO A 20 7.81 -5.26 0.27
CA PRO A 20 7.92 -6.72 0.25
C PRO A 20 6.71 -7.38 0.94
N ALA A 21 6.26 -8.50 0.39
CA ALA A 21 5.27 -9.38 1.00
C ALA A 21 5.62 -10.85 0.76
N ALA A 22 5.37 -11.70 1.75
CA ALA A 22 5.40 -13.15 1.57
C ALA A 22 4.02 -13.64 1.14
N ILE A 23 3.96 -14.49 0.13
CA ILE A 23 2.71 -15.00 -0.45
C ILE A 23 2.71 -16.52 -0.38
N CYS A 24 1.72 -17.07 0.30
CA CYS A 24 1.56 -18.52 0.51
C CYS A 24 0.26 -19.03 -0.13
N PRO A 25 0.29 -19.60 -1.33
CA PRO A 25 -0.86 -20.29 -1.90
C PRO A 25 -1.14 -21.60 -1.16
N LEU A 26 -2.37 -21.76 -0.64
CA LEU A 26 -2.80 -22.88 0.18
C LEU A 26 -3.91 -23.67 -0.51
N LEU A 27 -3.82 -25.00 -0.48
CA LEU A 27 -4.90 -25.86 -0.97
C LEU A 27 -6.12 -25.86 -0.02
N HIS A 28 -5.86 -25.70 1.28
CA HIS A 28 -6.86 -25.67 2.35
C HIS A 28 -6.51 -24.60 3.37
N GLU A 29 -7.51 -24.13 4.11
CA GLU A 29 -7.27 -23.23 5.23
C GLU A 29 -6.44 -23.88 6.32
N LEU A 30 -5.63 -23.05 6.99
CA LEU A 30 -4.89 -23.41 8.18
C LEU A 30 -5.66 -22.97 9.43
N ARG A 31 -5.23 -23.44 10.59
CA ARG A 31 -5.70 -22.88 11.87
C ARG A 31 -5.14 -21.47 12.04
N ASP A 32 -5.90 -20.61 12.70
CA ASP A 32 -5.56 -19.19 12.86
C ASP A 32 -4.20 -18.98 13.56
N ASP A 33 -3.87 -19.81 14.55
CA ASP A 33 -2.58 -19.75 15.22
C ASP A 33 -1.40 -20.02 14.28
N LEU A 34 -1.60 -20.89 13.28
CA LEU A 34 -0.55 -21.23 12.33
C LEU A 34 -0.30 -20.14 11.30
N TYR A 35 -1.36 -19.48 10.82
CA TYR A 35 -1.21 -18.28 9.98
C TYR A 35 -0.33 -17.22 10.67
N GLN A 36 -0.63 -16.93 11.93
CA GLN A 36 0.10 -15.92 12.70
C GLN A 36 1.56 -16.33 12.95
N ARG A 37 1.82 -17.59 13.25
CA ARG A 37 3.19 -18.10 13.47
C ARG A 37 4.03 -18.04 12.19
N ILE A 38 3.46 -18.42 11.05
CA ILE A 38 4.15 -18.31 9.75
C ILE A 38 4.47 -16.83 9.45
N ALA A 39 3.53 -15.94 9.66
CA ALA A 39 3.75 -14.50 9.44
C ALA A 39 4.84 -13.94 10.36
N ALA A 40 4.88 -14.36 11.61
CA ALA A 40 5.93 -13.97 12.56
C ALA A 40 7.32 -14.48 12.14
N GLU A 41 7.40 -15.74 11.65
CA GLU A 41 8.64 -16.33 11.15
C GLU A 41 9.15 -15.64 9.89
N MET A 42 8.27 -15.32 8.95
CA MET A 42 8.61 -14.57 7.73
C MET A 42 9.11 -13.16 8.03
N ASN A 43 8.59 -12.54 9.09
CA ASN A 43 8.99 -11.23 9.60
C ASN A 43 9.07 -10.13 8.53
N LEU A 44 8.14 -10.15 7.59
CA LEU A 44 7.91 -9.10 6.60
C LEU A 44 6.74 -8.22 7.05
N SER A 45 6.55 -7.06 6.39
CA SER A 45 5.42 -6.18 6.69
C SER A 45 4.10 -6.95 6.70
N GLU A 46 3.87 -7.78 5.67
CA GLU A 46 2.75 -8.72 5.63
C GLU A 46 3.13 -10.06 4.98
N THR A 47 2.48 -11.11 5.49
CA THR A 47 2.38 -12.43 4.85
C THR A 47 0.93 -12.63 4.43
N ALA A 48 0.72 -12.91 3.14
CA ALA A 48 -0.58 -13.14 2.56
C ALA A 48 -0.81 -14.63 2.28
N PHE A 49 -2.00 -15.11 2.60
CA PHE A 49 -2.41 -16.49 2.37
C PHE A 49 -3.57 -16.52 1.38
N ILE A 50 -3.34 -17.18 0.24
CA ILE A 50 -4.33 -17.35 -0.82
C ILE A 50 -4.91 -18.75 -0.70
N THR A 51 -6.22 -18.89 -0.47
CA THR A 51 -6.87 -20.18 -0.34
C THR A 51 -7.96 -20.35 -1.40
N ARG A 52 -8.07 -21.54 -1.98
CA ARG A 52 -9.17 -21.87 -2.88
C ARG A 52 -10.48 -21.85 -2.11
N ILE A 53 -11.51 -21.28 -2.72
CA ILE A 53 -12.88 -21.29 -2.16
C ILE A 53 -13.60 -22.55 -2.60
N ASP A 54 -13.51 -22.88 -3.90
CA ASP A 54 -14.07 -24.09 -4.47
C ASP A 54 -12.96 -25.18 -4.57
N PRO A 55 -13.09 -26.33 -3.89
CA PRO A 55 -12.13 -27.40 -3.99
C PRO A 55 -12.01 -28.03 -5.39
N SER A 56 -13.01 -27.86 -6.26
CA SER A 56 -12.99 -28.34 -7.65
C SER A 56 -12.14 -27.45 -8.57
N GLU A 57 -11.92 -26.21 -8.20
CA GLU A 57 -11.05 -25.26 -8.93
C GLU A 57 -9.59 -25.39 -8.48
N ASN A 58 -8.69 -24.86 -9.30
CA ASN A 58 -7.27 -24.77 -9.00
C ASN A 58 -6.74 -23.35 -9.20
N PHE A 59 -5.49 -23.09 -8.85
CA PHE A 59 -4.91 -21.77 -8.99
C PHE A 59 -4.72 -21.30 -10.43
N THR A 60 -4.78 -22.20 -11.41
CA THR A 60 -4.65 -21.87 -12.83
C THR A 60 -5.98 -21.43 -13.45
N THR A 61 -7.08 -22.08 -13.06
CA THR A 61 -8.40 -21.86 -13.69
C THR A 61 -9.40 -21.10 -12.81
N GLY A 62 -9.22 -21.14 -11.49
CA GLY A 62 -10.06 -20.38 -10.57
C GLY A 62 -9.91 -18.87 -10.77
N SER A 63 -11.00 -18.15 -10.64
CA SER A 63 -11.05 -16.69 -10.73
C SER A 63 -11.31 -16.01 -9.38
N ARG A 64 -11.68 -16.79 -8.36
CA ARG A 64 -12.05 -16.30 -7.04
C ARG A 64 -11.34 -17.09 -5.94
N PHE A 65 -10.71 -16.37 -5.02
CA PHE A 65 -9.90 -16.93 -3.95
C PHE A 65 -10.17 -16.18 -2.65
N ARG A 66 -10.02 -16.87 -1.50
CA ARG A 66 -9.95 -16.19 -0.20
C ARG A 66 -8.54 -15.64 0.02
N LEU A 67 -8.44 -14.44 0.59
CA LEU A 67 -7.17 -13.78 0.86
C LEU A 67 -7.19 -13.20 2.28
N ARG A 68 -6.16 -13.58 3.06
CA ARG A 68 -5.94 -13.09 4.42
C ARG A 68 -4.51 -12.56 4.54
N TRP A 69 -4.33 -11.49 5.31
CA TRP A 69 -3.04 -10.85 5.51
C TRP A 69 -2.70 -10.78 6.99
N PHE A 70 -1.48 -11.11 7.32
CA PHE A 70 -0.96 -11.09 8.68
C PHE A 70 0.34 -10.31 8.73
N THR A 71 0.43 -9.34 9.64
CA THR A 71 1.70 -8.78 10.10
C THR A 71 2.40 -9.80 11.00
N PRO A 72 3.64 -9.59 11.45
CA PRO A 72 4.27 -10.47 12.43
C PRO A 72 3.48 -10.65 13.74
N THR A 73 2.54 -9.76 14.06
CA THR A 73 1.83 -9.74 15.35
C THR A 73 0.32 -9.88 15.26
N THR A 74 -0.30 -9.58 14.12
CA THR A 74 -1.77 -9.57 14.01
C THR A 74 -2.26 -9.71 12.58
N GLU A 75 -3.50 -10.21 12.44
CA GLU A 75 -4.20 -10.17 11.16
C GLU A 75 -4.70 -8.76 10.87
N VAL A 76 -4.59 -8.31 9.61
CA VAL A 76 -5.07 -7.01 9.14
C VAL A 76 -6.24 -7.18 8.16
N ASN A 77 -7.15 -6.21 8.14
CA ASN A 77 -8.37 -6.30 7.33
C ASN A 77 -8.16 -5.90 5.87
N LEU A 78 -7.12 -5.14 5.56
CA LEU A 78 -6.81 -4.66 4.21
C LEU A 78 -5.31 -4.44 4.04
N CYS A 79 -4.75 -4.98 2.96
CA CYS A 79 -3.37 -4.72 2.56
C CYS A 79 -3.24 -4.68 1.03
N GLY A 80 -3.00 -3.48 0.47
CA GLY A 80 -2.95 -3.27 -0.98
C GLY A 80 -1.73 -3.93 -1.64
N HIS A 81 -0.52 -3.71 -1.10
CA HIS A 81 0.70 -4.23 -1.73
C HIS A 81 0.75 -5.76 -1.70
N ALA A 82 0.31 -6.39 -0.60
CA ALA A 82 0.25 -7.85 -0.52
C ALA A 82 -0.87 -8.43 -1.40
N THR A 83 -1.95 -7.69 -1.67
CA THR A 83 -2.97 -8.08 -2.66
C THR A 83 -2.39 -8.06 -4.08
N LEU A 84 -1.66 -7.00 -4.43
CA LEU A 84 -0.98 -6.91 -5.74
C LEU A 84 0.03 -8.05 -5.91
N ALA A 85 0.86 -8.31 -4.90
CA ALA A 85 1.82 -9.42 -4.89
C ALA A 85 1.12 -10.79 -4.98
N SER A 86 -0.03 -10.98 -4.32
CA SER A 86 -0.84 -12.19 -4.40
C SER A 86 -1.36 -12.45 -5.82
N ALA A 87 -1.87 -11.42 -6.48
CA ALA A 87 -2.28 -11.52 -7.88
C ALA A 87 -1.09 -11.85 -8.79
N ALA A 88 0.06 -11.22 -8.56
CA ALA A 88 1.28 -11.51 -9.30
C ALA A 88 1.71 -12.98 -9.18
N VAL A 89 1.61 -13.58 -8.00
CA VAL A 89 1.89 -15.02 -7.82
C VAL A 89 0.93 -15.88 -8.63
N LEU A 90 -0.36 -15.57 -8.61
CA LEU A 90 -1.35 -16.34 -9.37
C LEU A 90 -1.11 -16.21 -10.87
N PHE A 91 -0.91 -15.02 -11.40
CA PHE A 91 -0.68 -14.80 -12.83
C PHE A 91 0.68 -15.36 -13.30
N LYS A 92 1.77 -15.04 -12.60
CA LYS A 92 3.13 -15.39 -13.06
C LYS A 92 3.54 -16.82 -12.71
N HIS A 93 3.30 -17.26 -11.46
CA HIS A 93 3.78 -18.56 -10.99
C HIS A 93 2.75 -19.69 -11.10
N LYS A 94 1.46 -19.38 -10.91
CA LYS A 94 0.38 -20.35 -11.08
C LYS A 94 -0.22 -20.37 -12.46
N LYS A 95 0.24 -19.46 -13.35
CA LYS A 95 -0.21 -19.37 -14.76
C LYS A 95 -1.73 -19.25 -14.87
N ASN A 96 -2.35 -18.46 -13.97
CA ASN A 96 -3.78 -18.26 -13.99
C ASN A 96 -4.22 -17.65 -15.34
N VAL A 97 -5.26 -18.24 -15.94
CA VAL A 97 -5.72 -17.91 -17.29
C VAL A 97 -6.80 -16.83 -17.33
N ASN A 98 -7.33 -16.43 -16.16
CA ASN A 98 -8.38 -15.43 -16.12
C ASN A 98 -7.80 -14.01 -16.25
N PRO A 99 -8.47 -13.10 -16.94
CA PRO A 99 -8.00 -11.70 -17.06
C PRO A 99 -8.17 -10.90 -15.77
N LYS A 100 -9.05 -11.38 -14.87
CA LYS A 100 -9.41 -10.73 -13.61
C LYS A 100 -9.51 -11.77 -12.50
N LEU A 101 -8.94 -11.45 -11.36
CA LEU A 101 -9.07 -12.21 -10.11
C LEU A 101 -9.90 -11.43 -9.09
N VAL A 102 -10.67 -12.15 -8.30
CA VAL A 102 -11.43 -11.58 -7.17
C VAL A 102 -10.94 -12.24 -5.89
N PHE A 103 -10.52 -11.43 -4.94
CA PHE A 103 -10.15 -11.89 -3.61
C PHE A 103 -11.26 -11.57 -2.61
N GLU A 104 -11.83 -12.63 -2.02
CA GLU A 104 -12.73 -12.52 -0.87
C GLU A 104 -11.93 -12.24 0.38
N THR A 105 -12.20 -11.11 1.02
CA THR A 105 -11.43 -10.63 2.17
C THR A 105 -12.35 -10.17 3.31
N LYS A 106 -11.79 -9.90 4.47
CA LYS A 106 -12.53 -9.29 5.59
C LYS A 106 -13.06 -7.88 5.28
N SER A 107 -12.51 -7.20 4.28
CA SER A 107 -12.97 -5.89 3.80
C SER A 107 -13.86 -5.96 2.56
N GLY A 108 -14.40 -7.15 2.24
CA GLY A 108 -15.16 -7.41 1.03
C GLY A 108 -14.30 -7.89 -0.13
N ASP A 109 -14.89 -7.88 -1.32
CA ASP A 109 -14.23 -8.35 -2.52
C ASP A 109 -13.24 -7.31 -3.07
N LEU A 110 -12.02 -7.75 -3.33
CA LEU A 110 -11.00 -6.97 -4.01
C LEU A 110 -10.71 -7.56 -5.39
N ALA A 111 -10.90 -6.76 -6.42
CA ALA A 111 -10.63 -7.17 -7.79
C ALA A 111 -9.25 -6.73 -8.24
N VAL A 112 -8.53 -7.63 -8.90
CA VAL A 112 -7.23 -7.33 -9.53
C VAL A 112 -7.26 -7.82 -10.97
N THR A 113 -6.89 -6.95 -11.90
CA THR A 113 -6.81 -7.25 -13.33
C THR A 113 -5.36 -7.15 -13.77
N GLN A 114 -4.90 -8.09 -14.58
CA GLN A 114 -3.59 -7.97 -15.23
C GLN A 114 -3.68 -7.01 -16.42
N GLN A 115 -2.75 -6.08 -16.52
CA GLN A 115 -2.64 -5.14 -17.62
C GLN A 115 -1.17 -4.97 -18.03
N GLY A 116 -0.80 -5.52 -19.16
CA GLY A 116 0.60 -5.58 -19.58
C GLY A 116 1.47 -6.30 -18.54
N GLU A 117 2.53 -5.65 -18.12
CA GLU A 117 3.43 -6.17 -17.07
C GLU A 117 2.97 -5.83 -15.65
N GLY A 118 1.91 -5.06 -15.51
CA GLY A 118 1.39 -4.59 -14.23
C GLY A 118 0.06 -5.19 -13.83
N TYR A 119 -0.41 -4.78 -12.66
CA TYR A 119 -1.67 -5.22 -12.05
C TYR A 119 -2.45 -3.99 -11.61
N VAL A 120 -3.74 -3.98 -11.89
CA VAL A 120 -4.67 -2.90 -11.56
C VAL A 120 -5.60 -3.39 -10.46
N MET A 121 -5.60 -2.68 -9.35
CA MET A 121 -6.52 -2.90 -8.22
C MET A 121 -7.59 -1.81 -8.19
N ASP A 122 -8.81 -2.18 -7.93
CA ASP A 122 -9.96 -1.28 -7.80
C ASP A 122 -10.27 -1.03 -6.33
N PHE A 123 -10.11 0.21 -5.88
CA PHE A 123 -10.37 0.64 -4.50
C PHE A 123 -11.41 1.75 -4.41
N PRO A 124 -12.09 1.92 -3.25
CA PRO A 124 -12.85 3.13 -2.99
C PRO A 124 -11.92 4.33 -2.91
N LEU A 125 -12.32 5.45 -3.52
CA LEU A 125 -11.64 6.72 -3.36
C LEU A 125 -11.98 7.29 -1.99
N ASN A 126 -10.97 7.71 -1.23
CA ASN A 126 -11.18 8.27 0.10
C ASN A 126 -11.09 9.80 0.07
N PRO A 127 -12.22 10.50 0.28
CA PRO A 127 -12.26 11.95 0.26
C PRO A 127 -11.48 12.55 1.44
N THR A 128 -11.03 13.78 1.23
CA THR A 128 -10.31 14.56 2.22
C THR A 128 -11.00 15.87 2.51
N ILE A 129 -10.91 16.34 3.74
CA ILE A 129 -11.43 17.63 4.21
C ILE A 129 -10.23 18.47 4.66
N GLN A 130 -10.22 19.74 4.31
CA GLN A 130 -9.20 20.67 4.76
C GLN A 130 -9.33 20.89 6.26
N GLU A 131 -8.20 20.93 6.95
CA GLU A 131 -8.10 21.11 8.39
C GLU A 131 -7.25 22.34 8.73
N ASP A 132 -7.45 22.90 9.93
CA ASP A 132 -6.55 23.93 10.45
C ASP A 132 -5.24 23.27 10.91
N ALA A 133 -4.12 23.70 10.35
CA ALA A 133 -2.79 23.23 10.73
C ALA A 133 -2.49 23.39 12.22
N ASN A 134 -3.12 24.37 12.89
CA ASN A 134 -2.94 24.61 14.33
C ASN A 134 -3.48 23.46 15.19
N GLU A 135 -4.50 22.75 14.73
CA GLU A 135 -5.04 21.59 15.46
C GLU A 135 -4.04 20.42 15.50
N PHE A 136 -3.11 20.35 14.54
CA PHE A 136 -2.10 19.30 14.42
C PHE A 136 -0.68 19.82 14.55
N ARG A 137 -0.50 20.99 15.22
CA ARG A 137 0.78 21.71 15.29
C ARG A 137 1.93 20.81 15.77
N ASP A 138 1.72 20.07 16.86
CA ASP A 138 2.78 19.24 17.47
C ASP A 138 3.16 18.08 16.54
N LEU A 139 2.16 17.42 15.94
CA LEU A 139 2.37 16.36 14.97
C LEU A 139 3.13 16.87 13.72
N ILE A 140 2.69 18.01 13.17
CA ILE A 140 3.35 18.63 12.02
C ILE A 140 4.79 19.03 12.37
N LYS A 141 5.02 19.58 13.56
CA LYS A 141 6.35 19.96 14.01
C LYS A 141 7.30 18.77 14.13
N VAL A 142 6.82 17.65 14.64
CA VAL A 142 7.60 16.39 14.71
C VAL A 142 7.89 15.87 13.31
N ALA A 143 6.92 15.93 12.40
CA ALA A 143 7.02 15.34 11.07
C ALA A 143 7.91 16.12 10.10
N VAL A 144 7.77 17.46 10.05
CA VAL A 144 8.40 18.31 9.04
C VAL A 144 9.29 19.42 9.62
N GLY A 145 9.36 19.55 10.95
CA GLY A 145 10.19 20.56 11.60
C GLY A 145 9.74 21.98 11.27
N ASN A 146 10.65 22.78 10.71
CA ASN A 146 10.39 24.16 10.29
C ASN A 146 10.18 24.30 8.77
N HIS A 147 10.10 23.17 8.04
CA HIS A 147 9.85 23.28 6.59
C HIS A 147 8.46 23.86 6.33
N PRO A 148 8.32 24.72 5.32
CA PRO A 148 7.04 25.33 4.99
C PRO A 148 6.06 24.30 4.46
N ILE A 149 4.83 24.37 4.96
CA ILE A 149 3.70 23.56 4.53
C ILE A 149 2.71 24.41 3.75
N GLN A 150 1.96 23.80 2.85
CA GLN A 150 0.97 24.46 2.03
C GLN A 150 -0.46 24.09 2.39
N ASP A 151 -0.71 22.79 2.61
CA ASP A 151 -2.05 22.28 2.89
C ASP A 151 -2.01 21.22 4.00
N VAL A 152 -3.07 21.17 4.79
CA VAL A 152 -3.35 20.08 5.75
C VAL A 152 -4.76 19.56 5.48
N TYR A 153 -4.88 18.26 5.27
CA TYR A 153 -6.14 17.59 4.98
C TYR A 153 -6.27 16.32 5.79
N LEU A 154 -7.48 15.99 6.20
CA LEU A 154 -7.79 14.74 6.91
C LEU A 154 -8.76 13.88 6.09
N SER A 155 -8.44 12.62 5.94
CA SER A 155 -9.41 11.59 5.55
C SER A 155 -9.94 10.93 6.81
N ALA A 156 -11.15 11.33 7.23
CA ALA A 156 -11.76 10.85 8.47
C ALA A 156 -12.03 9.33 8.43
N ASN A 157 -12.50 8.82 7.27
CA ASN A 157 -12.80 7.39 7.09
C ASN A 157 -11.58 6.49 7.31
N THR A 158 -10.39 6.96 6.87
CA THR A 158 -9.15 6.19 6.95
C THR A 158 -8.25 6.65 8.09
N LYS A 159 -8.63 7.71 8.81
CA LYS A 159 -7.85 8.35 9.89
C LYS A 159 -6.42 8.71 9.44
N LYS A 160 -6.31 9.21 8.20
CA LYS A 160 -5.04 9.64 7.62
C LYS A 160 -5.00 11.14 7.51
N LEU A 161 -4.04 11.75 8.22
CA LEU A 161 -3.69 13.14 8.07
C LEU A 161 -2.72 13.28 6.89
N MET A 162 -2.99 14.17 5.98
CA MET A 162 -2.12 14.51 4.87
C MET A 162 -1.56 15.93 5.07
N VAL A 163 -0.25 16.05 5.05
CA VAL A 163 0.47 17.33 5.13
C VAL A 163 1.24 17.51 3.83
N ARG A 164 0.90 18.58 3.09
CA ARG A 164 1.60 18.96 1.87
C ARG A 164 2.69 19.98 2.18
N LEU A 165 3.92 19.65 1.79
CA LEU A 165 5.03 20.61 1.77
C LEU A 165 4.77 21.72 0.71
N ALA A 166 5.27 22.92 0.97
CA ALA A 166 5.15 24.02 0.03
C ALA A 166 5.91 23.75 -1.28
N ASP A 167 5.44 24.33 -2.38
CA ASP A 167 6.04 24.17 -3.72
C ASP A 167 7.46 24.79 -3.82
N SER A 168 7.88 25.54 -2.81
CA SER A 168 9.27 26.02 -2.66
C SER A 168 10.24 24.93 -2.18
N CYS A 169 9.74 23.81 -1.68
CA CYS A 169 10.55 22.66 -1.28
C CYS A 169 10.87 21.80 -2.51
N ASP A 170 12.09 21.32 -2.60
CA ASP A 170 12.44 20.29 -3.57
C ASP A 170 12.29 18.87 -2.97
N ARG A 171 12.43 17.85 -3.81
CA ARG A 171 12.30 16.45 -3.40
C ARG A 171 13.27 16.06 -2.28
N SER A 172 14.46 16.67 -2.23
CA SER A 172 15.45 16.34 -1.21
C SER A 172 14.99 16.68 0.20
N VAL A 173 14.15 17.71 0.35
CA VAL A 173 13.49 18.02 1.64
C VAL A 173 12.68 16.82 2.10
N LEU A 174 11.75 16.31 1.28
CA LEU A 174 10.90 15.18 1.63
C LEU A 174 11.73 13.91 1.95
N THR A 175 12.74 13.61 1.15
CA THR A 175 13.55 12.40 1.31
C THR A 175 14.53 12.47 2.50
N SER A 176 14.95 13.66 2.92
CA SER A 176 15.86 13.85 4.05
C SER A 176 15.17 13.95 5.41
N LEU A 177 13.83 14.12 5.45
CA LEU A 177 13.09 14.17 6.71
C LEU A 177 13.32 12.89 7.53
N LYS A 178 13.73 13.10 8.78
CA LYS A 178 13.87 12.01 9.77
C LYS A 178 12.71 12.12 10.74
N VAL A 179 11.67 11.34 10.47
CA VAL A 179 10.47 11.31 11.31
C VAL A 179 10.68 10.27 12.41
N ASP A 180 10.69 10.72 13.67
CA ASP A 180 10.76 9.83 14.82
C ASP A 180 9.37 9.21 15.06
N PRO A 181 9.20 7.89 14.90
CA PRO A 181 7.90 7.25 15.03
C PRO A 181 7.35 7.31 16.46
N VAL A 182 8.19 7.30 17.48
CA VAL A 182 7.77 7.38 18.89
C VAL A 182 7.27 8.78 19.20
N ALA A 183 8.03 9.80 18.80
CA ALA A 183 7.62 11.19 18.96
C ALA A 183 6.33 11.49 18.17
N LEU A 184 6.22 10.96 16.94
CA LEU A 184 5.03 11.10 16.10
C LEU A 184 3.79 10.49 16.76
N GLN A 185 3.89 9.27 17.27
CA GLN A 185 2.80 8.60 17.97
C GLN A 185 2.39 9.35 19.24
N SER A 186 3.35 9.90 19.97
CA SER A 186 3.10 10.66 21.21
C SER A 186 2.49 12.04 20.97
N SER A 187 2.71 12.63 19.78
CA SER A 187 2.17 13.95 19.41
C SER A 187 0.69 13.94 19.07
N GLU A 188 0.09 12.76 18.84
CA GLU A 188 -1.33 12.63 18.50
C GLU A 188 -1.94 11.38 19.17
N THR A 189 -2.66 11.62 20.26
CA THR A 189 -3.26 10.58 21.10
C THR A 189 -4.79 10.58 21.10
N SER A 190 -5.42 11.52 20.39
CA SER A 190 -6.89 11.63 20.32
C SER A 190 -7.56 10.47 19.58
N GLY A 191 -6.80 9.75 18.75
CA GLY A 191 -7.31 8.69 17.89
C GLY A 191 -7.95 9.18 16.60
N ARG A 192 -7.90 10.50 16.31
CA ARG A 192 -8.32 11.07 15.02
C ARG A 192 -7.37 10.68 13.88
N VAL A 193 -6.08 10.54 14.19
CA VAL A 193 -5.04 10.18 13.23
C VAL A 193 -4.43 8.83 13.59
N LYS A 194 -4.35 7.95 12.61
CA LYS A 194 -3.69 6.63 12.68
C LYS A 194 -2.68 6.43 11.54
N GLY A 195 -2.50 7.46 10.72
CA GLY A 195 -1.51 7.49 9.66
C GLY A 195 -1.23 8.91 9.21
N LEU A 196 0.04 9.21 8.95
CA LEU A 196 0.51 10.47 8.42
C LEU A 196 1.02 10.28 7.00
N ILE A 197 0.48 11.05 6.07
CA ILE A 197 0.97 11.18 4.70
C ILE A 197 1.72 12.51 4.59
N LEU A 198 2.98 12.47 4.23
CA LEU A 198 3.71 13.66 3.77
C LEU A 198 3.72 13.63 2.24
N THR A 199 3.41 14.75 1.61
CA THR A 199 3.36 14.82 0.14
C THR A 199 3.83 16.17 -0.38
N MET A 200 4.27 16.18 -1.63
CA MET A 200 4.64 17.38 -2.36
C MET A 200 4.40 17.21 -3.86
N LYS A 201 4.26 18.32 -4.56
CA LYS A 201 4.12 18.31 -6.02
C LYS A 201 5.36 17.69 -6.66
N GLY A 202 5.12 16.92 -7.70
CA GLY A 202 6.17 16.29 -8.48
C GLY A 202 6.75 17.21 -9.55
N SER A 203 7.61 16.62 -10.37
CA SER A 203 8.27 17.29 -11.50
C SER A 203 7.96 16.52 -12.77
N PRO A 204 6.77 16.70 -13.37
CA PRO A 204 6.31 15.91 -14.51
C PRO A 204 7.19 16.12 -15.76
N ASP A 205 7.94 17.22 -15.83
CA ASP A 205 8.86 17.50 -16.94
C ASP A 205 10.20 16.74 -16.84
N ASN A 206 10.48 16.11 -15.67
CA ASN A 206 11.63 15.24 -15.50
C ASN A 206 11.32 13.81 -16.01
N GLN A 207 12.36 13.01 -16.22
CA GLN A 207 12.20 11.60 -16.59
C GLN A 207 12.63 10.70 -15.43
N PRO A 208 11.71 9.84 -14.88
CA PRO A 208 10.28 9.81 -15.17
C PRO A 208 9.53 11.00 -14.57
N GLY A 209 8.45 11.44 -15.22
CA GLY A 209 7.66 12.60 -14.82
C GLY A 209 6.61 12.26 -13.77
N TYR A 210 6.97 12.27 -12.50
CA TYR A 210 6.01 12.06 -11.41
C TYR A 210 5.17 13.31 -11.16
N ASP A 211 3.88 13.10 -10.95
CA ASP A 211 2.92 14.15 -10.64
C ASP A 211 3.02 14.63 -9.20
N PHE A 212 3.33 13.70 -8.30
CA PHE A 212 3.58 14.00 -6.89
C PHE A 212 4.48 12.93 -6.24
N TYR A 213 5.06 13.33 -5.12
CA TYR A 213 5.85 12.49 -4.23
C TYR A 213 5.15 12.33 -2.89
N SER A 214 5.38 11.21 -2.20
CA SER A 214 4.84 10.99 -0.86
C SER A 214 5.75 10.15 0.02
N ARG A 215 5.48 10.20 1.34
CA ARG A 215 5.93 9.23 2.35
C ARG A 215 4.76 8.93 3.29
N TYR A 216 4.74 7.76 3.91
CA TYR A 216 3.66 7.35 4.78
C TYR A 216 4.18 6.72 6.07
N PHE A 217 3.63 7.19 7.20
CA PHE A 217 4.01 6.78 8.56
C PHE A 217 2.75 6.39 9.32
N ALA A 218 2.77 5.23 9.99
CA ALA A 218 1.63 4.75 10.78
C ALA A 218 2.09 4.08 12.10
N PRO A 219 2.87 4.78 12.95
CA PRO A 219 3.37 4.18 14.20
C PRO A 219 2.25 3.77 15.14
N TRP A 220 1.07 4.40 15.08
CA TRP A 220 -0.13 3.99 15.83
C TRP A 220 -0.61 2.57 15.48
N ASN A 221 -0.21 2.04 14.33
CA ASN A 221 -0.50 0.68 13.86
C ASN A 221 0.74 -0.22 13.89
N GLY A 222 1.82 0.21 14.55
CA GLY A 222 3.07 -0.54 14.62
C GLY A 222 3.95 -0.46 13.37
N ILE A 223 3.65 0.47 12.44
CA ILE A 223 4.40 0.66 11.19
C ILE A 223 5.13 2.01 11.25
N PRO A 224 6.44 2.05 11.58
CA PRO A 224 7.19 3.30 11.66
C PRO A 224 7.13 4.12 10.37
N GLU A 225 7.48 3.51 9.25
CA GLU A 225 7.29 4.03 7.88
C GLU A 225 6.97 2.85 6.97
N ASP A 226 5.91 2.97 6.18
CA ASP A 226 5.54 1.95 5.19
C ASP A 226 6.21 2.26 3.84
N PRO A 227 6.90 1.31 3.22
CA PRO A 227 7.67 1.55 2.00
C PRO A 227 6.86 2.06 0.82
N VAL A 228 5.72 1.43 0.51
CA VAL A 228 4.78 1.86 -0.54
C VAL A 228 3.37 1.45 -0.14
N THR A 229 2.45 2.42 -0.12
CA THR A 229 1.15 2.26 0.53
C THR A 229 -0.02 2.50 -0.41
N GLY A 230 -0.66 1.45 -0.88
CA GLY A 230 -1.86 1.57 -1.72
C GLY A 230 -2.99 2.38 -1.06
N SER A 231 -3.28 2.11 0.23
CA SER A 231 -4.34 2.80 0.96
C SER A 231 -4.08 4.30 1.18
N ALA A 232 -2.83 4.74 1.26
CA ALA A 232 -2.50 6.17 1.29
C ALA A 232 -2.77 6.84 -0.06
N HIS A 233 -2.60 6.10 -1.15
CA HIS A 233 -2.84 6.61 -2.51
C HIS A 233 -4.32 6.73 -2.86
N THR A 234 -5.23 6.07 -2.14
CA THR A 234 -6.68 6.36 -2.25
C THR A 234 -7.02 7.76 -1.74
N VAL A 235 -6.27 8.25 -0.74
CA VAL A 235 -6.38 9.61 -0.18
C VAL A 235 -5.66 10.61 -1.06
N LEU A 236 -4.41 10.32 -1.44
CA LEU A 236 -3.59 11.17 -2.32
C LEU A 236 -4.24 11.38 -3.69
N GLY A 237 -4.84 10.33 -4.26
CA GLY A 237 -5.58 10.41 -5.51
C GLY A 237 -6.76 11.39 -5.43
N SER A 238 -7.53 11.35 -4.33
CA SER A 238 -8.63 12.28 -4.10
C SER A 238 -8.17 13.75 -4.01
N TYR A 239 -7.02 13.99 -3.39
CA TYR A 239 -6.46 15.32 -3.24
C TYR A 239 -5.81 15.82 -4.54
N TRP A 240 -4.85 15.05 -5.08
CA TRP A 240 -4.03 15.50 -6.20
C TRP A 240 -4.80 15.59 -7.52
N SER A 241 -5.81 14.75 -7.75
CA SER A 241 -6.65 14.87 -8.95
C SER A 241 -7.32 16.24 -9.05
N LYS A 242 -7.82 16.74 -7.92
CA LYS A 242 -8.44 18.08 -7.85
C LYS A 242 -7.40 19.20 -8.00
N LYS A 243 -6.23 19.07 -7.33
CA LYS A 243 -5.18 20.10 -7.38
C LYS A 243 -4.51 20.21 -8.75
N LEU A 244 -4.37 19.10 -9.47
CA LEU A 244 -3.74 19.06 -10.78
C LEU A 244 -4.75 19.14 -11.94
N GLY A 245 -6.05 19.01 -11.66
CA GLY A 245 -7.10 19.00 -12.69
C GLY A 245 -7.02 17.81 -13.64
N LYS A 246 -6.54 16.66 -13.17
CA LYS A 246 -6.42 15.45 -13.99
C LYS A 246 -6.68 14.17 -13.17
N ASN A 247 -7.23 13.16 -13.82
CA ASN A 247 -7.61 11.91 -13.17
C ASN A 247 -6.54 10.81 -13.25
N LYS A 248 -5.64 10.89 -14.23
CA LYS A 248 -4.53 9.92 -14.39
C LYS A 248 -3.24 10.55 -13.91
N MET A 249 -2.57 9.87 -12.98
CA MET A 249 -1.37 10.40 -12.32
C MET A 249 -0.34 9.30 -12.15
N LEU A 250 0.93 9.67 -12.24
CA LEU A 250 2.07 8.85 -11.88
C LEU A 250 2.65 9.36 -10.55
N ALA A 251 2.69 8.51 -9.55
CA ALA A 251 3.13 8.84 -8.20
C ALA A 251 4.36 8.04 -7.79
N TYR A 252 5.19 8.63 -6.94
CA TYR A 252 6.32 7.93 -6.33
C TYR A 252 6.32 8.11 -4.82
N GLN A 253 6.31 7.00 -4.07
CA GLN A 253 6.51 7.04 -2.62
C GLN A 253 7.99 6.95 -2.29
N CYS A 254 8.49 7.98 -1.60
CA CYS A 254 9.92 8.25 -1.38
C CYS A 254 10.46 7.65 -0.07
N SER A 255 10.07 6.43 0.28
CA SER A 255 10.73 5.70 1.36
C SER A 255 12.15 5.30 0.98
N SER A 256 12.90 4.70 1.90
CA SER A 256 14.25 4.18 1.62
C SER A 256 14.27 3.12 0.50
N ARG A 257 13.18 2.36 0.34
CA ARG A 257 13.01 1.40 -0.75
C ARG A 257 12.49 2.06 -2.03
N GLY A 258 11.54 2.97 -1.88
CA GLY A 258 10.86 3.66 -2.97
C GLY A 258 9.94 2.74 -3.78
N GLY A 259 8.98 3.34 -4.46
CA GLY A 259 8.10 2.60 -5.38
C GLY A 259 7.15 3.51 -6.15
N GLU A 260 6.64 2.96 -7.24
CA GLU A 260 5.87 3.66 -8.26
C GLU A 260 4.44 3.16 -8.31
N LEU A 261 3.49 4.08 -8.42
CA LEU A 261 2.08 3.77 -8.57
C LEU A 261 1.48 4.62 -9.69
N GLU A 262 0.74 3.98 -10.57
CA GLU A 262 -0.14 4.67 -11.51
C GLU A 262 -1.53 4.75 -10.91
N LEU A 263 -2.15 5.91 -10.96
CA LEU A 263 -3.46 6.18 -10.38
C LEU A 263 -4.43 6.63 -11.47
N GLU A 264 -5.66 6.14 -11.42
CA GLU A 264 -6.75 6.63 -12.22
C GLU A 264 -7.98 6.85 -11.35
N VAL A 265 -8.28 8.12 -11.04
CA VAL A 265 -9.49 8.50 -10.31
C VAL A 265 -10.68 8.42 -11.24
N ARG A 266 -11.72 7.70 -10.84
CA ARG A 266 -12.91 7.44 -11.64
C ARG A 266 -14.09 8.29 -11.16
N ASP A 267 -15.05 8.53 -12.07
CA ASP A 267 -16.24 9.35 -11.79
C ASP A 267 -17.26 8.64 -10.86
N ASP A 268 -17.11 7.31 -10.68
CA ASP A 268 -17.98 6.51 -9.81
C ASP A 268 -17.54 6.50 -8.33
N GLY A 269 -16.60 7.38 -7.94
CA GLY A 269 -16.07 7.47 -6.58
C GLY A 269 -15.05 6.38 -6.23
N ARG A 270 -14.47 5.76 -7.24
CA ARG A 270 -13.44 4.74 -7.09
C ARG A 270 -12.11 5.20 -7.69
N ILE A 271 -11.05 4.48 -7.38
CA ILE A 271 -9.71 4.70 -7.91
C ILE A 271 -9.09 3.38 -8.34
N ASN A 272 -8.55 3.34 -9.54
CA ASN A 272 -7.66 2.28 -9.99
C ASN A 272 -6.23 2.62 -9.52
N ILE A 273 -5.60 1.69 -8.84
CA ILE A 273 -4.20 1.78 -8.42
C ILE A 273 -3.44 0.65 -9.12
N SER A 274 -2.51 1.04 -9.95
CA SER A 274 -1.71 0.09 -10.75
C SER A 274 -0.27 0.11 -10.30
N GLY A 275 0.36 -1.06 -10.41
CA GLY A 275 1.78 -1.21 -10.15
C GLY A 275 2.32 -2.54 -10.66
N GLN A 276 3.63 -2.64 -10.73
CA GLN A 276 4.33 -3.86 -11.08
C GLN A 276 4.74 -4.63 -9.82
N SER A 277 5.18 -5.86 -9.99
CA SER A 277 5.72 -6.67 -8.89
C SER A 277 6.82 -7.60 -9.40
N VAL A 278 7.87 -7.73 -8.62
CA VAL A 278 9.00 -8.61 -8.93
C VAL A 278 9.19 -9.65 -7.83
N THR A 279 9.39 -10.90 -8.23
CA THR A 279 9.67 -12.01 -7.31
C THR A 279 11.14 -12.00 -6.95
N VAL A 280 11.46 -12.02 -5.65
CA VAL A 280 12.83 -12.05 -5.14
C VAL A 280 13.21 -13.36 -4.46
N LEU A 281 12.21 -14.14 -4.00
CA LEU A 281 12.44 -15.42 -3.40
C LEU A 281 11.30 -16.39 -3.73
N GLN A 282 11.64 -17.65 -3.96
CA GLN A 282 10.68 -18.74 -4.07
C GLN A 282 11.22 -19.96 -3.31
N GLY A 283 10.37 -20.59 -2.54
CA GLY A 283 10.74 -21.74 -1.74
C GLY A 283 9.55 -22.47 -1.11
N THR A 284 9.83 -23.18 -0.04
CA THR A 284 8.84 -23.97 0.70
C THR A 284 9.07 -23.81 2.20
N ILE A 285 8.01 -23.60 2.95
CA ILE A 285 8.02 -23.69 4.41
C ILE A 285 7.69 -25.13 4.78
N THR A 286 8.53 -25.76 5.59
CA THR A 286 8.30 -27.12 6.14
C THR A 286 7.78 -26.99 7.57
N LEU A 287 6.63 -27.63 7.86
CA LEU A 287 5.95 -27.64 9.15
C LEU A 287 5.83 -29.06 9.70
#